data_efba64f38e37417806bbdd41a24daa07
#
_entry.id   efba64f38e37417806bbdd41a24daa07
#
_cell.length_a   1.000
_cell.length_b   1.000
_cell.length_c   1.000
_cell.angle_alpha   90.00
_cell.angle_beta   90.00
_cell.angle_gamma   90.00
#
_symmetry.space_group_name_H-M   'P 1'
#
loop_
_entity.id
_entity.type
_entity.pdbx_description
1 polymer ?
#
loop_
_entity_poly.entity_id
_entity_poly.type
_entity_poly.pdbx_seq_one_letter_code
_entity_poly.pdbx_strand_id
1 'polypeptide(L)'
;IGTPVSVGRGQSAMVPIVAADLAYRKDLLYNGAKLPAHPVAILRFKNESGLTLERGPATVIDRGEYVGEAVLPFTVAGGEVVVPYAVELGVKIREEVGSGREIRGLHIRQYYLLIEEWDVRWREYQLNNSAGQPVTVLIEHPRSALFELVETSEPKERSDEHWRFEVDVPARGEETRGDFFLDATTC
;
A
#
# COMPACT_ATOMS: atom_id res chain seq x y z
N ILE A 1 -29.39 -5.57 17.53
CA ILE A 1 -29.96 -4.26 17.93
C ILE A 1 -30.32 -4.40 19.40
N GLY A 2 -29.60 -3.68 20.28
CA GLY A 2 -29.76 -3.82 21.73
C GLY A 2 -30.93 -3.02 22.32
N THR A 3 -31.56 -2.13 21.54
CA THR A 3 -32.64 -1.26 22.00
C THR A 3 -33.83 -1.31 21.03
N PRO A 4 -35.08 -1.42 21.54
CA PRO A 4 -36.28 -1.34 20.71
C PRO A 4 -36.34 0.05 20.03
N VAL A 5 -36.59 0.08 18.72
CA VAL A 5 -36.78 1.31 17.96
C VAL A 5 -38.21 1.36 17.47
N SER A 6 -38.94 2.44 17.81
CA SER A 6 -40.30 2.68 17.33
C SER A 6 -40.25 3.67 16.17
N VAL A 7 -40.83 3.30 15.02
CA VAL A 7 -40.90 4.13 13.83
C VAL A 7 -42.36 4.39 13.50
N GLY A 8 -42.77 5.65 13.43
CA GLY A 8 -44.12 6.03 13.09
C GLY A 8 -44.49 5.67 11.65
N ARG A 9 -45.77 5.50 11.35
CA ARG A 9 -46.26 5.20 10.01
C ARG A 9 -45.85 6.31 9.02
N GLY A 10 -45.15 5.93 7.93
CA GLY A 10 -44.66 6.88 6.92
C GLY A 10 -43.34 7.56 7.27
N GLN A 11 -42.70 7.16 8.38
CA GLN A 11 -41.36 7.63 8.77
C GLN A 11 -40.30 6.51 8.57
N SER A 12 -39.06 6.94 8.42
CA SER A 12 -37.89 6.04 8.40
C SER A 12 -36.95 6.40 9.53
N ALA A 13 -36.26 5.40 10.07
CA ALA A 13 -35.23 5.59 11.08
C ALA A 13 -33.95 4.85 10.67
N MET A 14 -32.80 5.49 10.87
CA MET A 14 -31.51 4.83 10.77
C MET A 14 -31.13 4.29 12.14
N VAL A 15 -30.88 2.99 12.20
CA VAL A 15 -30.56 2.29 13.44
C VAL A 15 -29.17 1.69 13.33
N PRO A 16 -28.24 1.96 14.27
CA PRO A 16 -26.93 1.32 14.25
C PRO A 16 -27.10 -0.19 14.48
N ILE A 17 -26.49 -0.98 13.60
CA ILE A 17 -26.49 -2.45 13.68
C ILE A 17 -25.37 -2.92 14.60
N VAL A 18 -24.21 -2.26 14.55
CA VAL A 18 -23.02 -2.57 15.32
C VAL A 18 -22.32 -1.26 15.72
N ALA A 19 -21.77 -1.26 16.92
CA ALA A 19 -20.79 -0.28 17.39
C ALA A 19 -19.70 -1.07 18.12
N ALA A 20 -18.44 -0.85 17.77
CA ALA A 20 -17.32 -1.54 18.37
C ALA A 20 -16.11 -0.61 18.45
N ASP A 21 -15.35 -0.72 19.53
CA ASP A 21 -14.05 -0.08 19.66
C ASP A 21 -13.00 -1.04 19.07
N LEU A 22 -12.27 -0.57 18.06
CA LEU A 22 -11.29 -1.37 17.34
C LEU A 22 -9.92 -0.68 17.38
N ALA A 23 -8.87 -1.45 17.60
CA ALA A 23 -7.52 -0.97 17.41
C ALA A 23 -7.25 -0.76 15.92
N TYR A 24 -6.70 0.40 15.56
CA TYR A 24 -6.42 0.73 14.17
C TYR A 24 -5.04 1.37 14.00
N ARG A 25 -4.53 1.32 12.77
CA ARG A 25 -3.33 2.04 12.33
C ARG A 25 -3.72 3.02 11.23
N LYS A 26 -3.02 4.15 11.20
CA LYS A 26 -3.02 5.09 10.07
C LYS A 26 -1.70 4.94 9.35
N ASP A 27 -1.76 4.64 8.07
CA ASP A 27 -0.58 4.53 7.22
C ASP A 27 -0.77 5.43 5.98
N LEU A 28 0.31 5.82 5.33
CA LEU A 28 0.30 6.43 4.00
C LEU A 28 0.72 5.35 3.01
N LEU A 29 -0.14 5.03 2.06
CA LEU A 29 0.10 4.01 1.05
C LEU A 29 0.31 4.66 -0.32
N TYR A 30 1.44 4.42 -0.93
CA TYR A 30 1.73 4.84 -2.29
C TYR A 30 1.69 3.67 -3.25
N ASN A 31 0.93 3.83 -4.33
CA ASN A 31 0.92 2.94 -5.48
C ASN A 31 0.85 3.79 -6.76
N GLY A 32 1.96 3.90 -7.46
CA GLY A 32 2.10 4.75 -8.64
C GLY A 32 1.14 4.43 -9.78
N ALA A 33 0.70 3.17 -9.89
CA ALA A 33 -0.29 2.77 -10.90
C ALA A 33 -1.71 3.28 -10.57
N LYS A 34 -2.02 3.52 -9.29
CA LYS A 34 -3.33 4.01 -8.84
C LYS A 34 -3.35 5.53 -8.74
N LEU A 35 -2.29 6.11 -8.16
CA LEU A 35 -2.15 7.56 -7.98
C LEU A 35 -0.66 7.95 -8.10
N PRO A 36 -0.24 8.55 -9.21
CA PRO A 36 1.18 8.67 -9.56
C PRO A 36 1.98 9.72 -8.78
N ALA A 37 1.35 10.62 -8.03
CA ALA A 37 2.07 11.76 -7.43
C ALA A 37 1.98 11.85 -5.91
N HIS A 38 1.00 11.23 -5.28
CA HIS A 38 0.73 11.37 -3.87
C HIS A 38 0.34 10.05 -3.23
N PRO A 39 0.70 9.79 -1.98
CA PRO A 39 0.20 8.64 -1.25
C PRO A 39 -1.24 8.87 -0.78
N VAL A 40 -1.92 7.80 -0.49
CA VAL A 40 -3.27 7.79 0.06
C VAL A 40 -3.20 7.45 1.54
N ALA A 41 -3.86 8.25 2.37
CA ALA A 41 -4.06 7.94 3.77
C ALA A 41 -5.04 6.78 3.91
N ILE A 42 -4.62 5.74 4.62
CA ILE A 42 -5.39 4.53 4.85
C ILE A 42 -5.57 4.26 6.33
N LEU A 43 -6.73 3.71 6.67
CA LEU A 43 -6.97 3.07 7.97
C LEU A 43 -6.83 1.55 7.81
N ARG A 44 -6.10 0.94 8.72
CA ARG A 44 -5.95 -0.52 8.79
C ARG A 44 -6.37 -1.02 10.17
N PHE A 45 -7.29 -1.95 10.18
CA PHE A 45 -7.74 -2.59 11.42
C PHE A 45 -8.21 -4.01 11.17
N LYS A 46 -8.27 -4.81 12.21
CA LYS A 46 -8.84 -6.14 12.18
C LYS A 46 -10.32 -6.07 12.52
N ASN A 47 -11.14 -6.74 11.73
CA ASN A 47 -12.57 -6.84 12.03
C ASN A 47 -12.81 -7.74 13.23
N GLU A 48 -12.75 -7.18 14.43
CA GLU A 48 -13.01 -7.86 15.70
C GLU A 48 -14.46 -7.66 16.19
N SER A 49 -15.36 -7.16 15.34
CA SER A 49 -16.75 -6.93 15.67
C SER A 49 -17.57 -8.22 15.88
N GLY A 50 -17.02 -9.38 15.50
CA GLY A 50 -17.72 -10.66 15.50
C GLY A 50 -18.74 -10.83 14.37
N LEU A 51 -18.93 -9.83 13.52
CA LEU A 51 -19.85 -9.82 12.38
C LEU A 51 -19.07 -9.66 11.07
N THR A 52 -19.68 -10.10 9.98
CA THR A 52 -19.20 -9.75 8.65
C THR A 52 -19.55 -8.29 8.36
N LEU A 53 -18.56 -7.51 7.93
CA LEU A 53 -18.76 -6.15 7.47
C LEU A 53 -19.10 -6.19 5.98
N GLU A 54 -20.28 -5.70 5.64
CA GLU A 54 -20.73 -5.58 4.27
C GLU A 54 -20.05 -4.38 3.57
N ARG A 55 -19.89 -4.49 2.26
CA ARG A 55 -19.37 -3.37 1.47
C ARG A 55 -20.35 -2.21 1.50
N GLY A 56 -19.86 -1.01 1.82
CA GLY A 56 -20.70 0.18 1.87
C GLY A 56 -19.90 1.48 2.06
N PRO A 57 -20.58 2.62 1.92
CA PRO A 57 -19.97 3.92 2.16
C PRO A 57 -19.60 4.07 3.64
N ALA A 58 -18.47 4.71 3.90
CA ALA A 58 -17.99 5.03 5.23
C ALA A 58 -17.51 6.47 5.30
N THR A 59 -17.82 7.15 6.39
CA THR A 59 -17.30 8.48 6.69
C THR A 59 -16.22 8.34 7.75
N VAL A 60 -15.07 8.96 7.49
CA VAL A 60 -13.94 8.96 8.43
C VAL A 60 -13.92 10.28 9.17
N ILE A 61 -13.98 10.20 10.50
CA ILE A 61 -13.92 11.33 11.41
C ILE A 61 -12.69 11.11 12.31
N ASP A 62 -11.80 12.09 12.38
CA ASP A 62 -10.62 12.07 13.24
C ASP A 62 -10.67 13.24 14.22
N ARG A 63 -10.57 12.99 15.52
CA ARG A 63 -10.64 13.99 16.59
C ARG A 63 -11.85 14.93 16.49
N GLY A 64 -12.97 14.42 15.99
CA GLY A 64 -14.21 15.19 15.80
C GLY A 64 -14.30 15.97 14.49
N GLU A 65 -13.29 15.92 13.65
CA GLU A 65 -13.27 16.57 12.33
C GLU A 65 -13.47 15.54 11.22
N TYR A 66 -14.22 15.93 10.20
CA TYR A 66 -14.36 15.15 8.98
C TYR A 66 -13.04 15.15 8.20
N VAL A 67 -12.50 13.97 7.91
CA VAL A 67 -11.22 13.81 7.19
C VAL A 67 -11.35 13.11 5.85
N GLY A 68 -12.51 12.51 5.55
CA GLY A 68 -12.72 11.92 4.24
C GLY A 68 -13.86 10.91 4.19
N GLU A 69 -14.10 10.44 2.97
CA GLU A 69 -15.05 9.37 2.66
C GLU A 69 -14.33 8.18 2.08
N ALA A 70 -14.87 7.01 2.30
CA ALA A 70 -14.29 5.76 1.87
C ALA A 70 -15.38 4.75 1.50
N VAL A 71 -14.97 3.66 0.89
CA VAL A 71 -15.80 2.48 0.73
C VAL A 71 -15.23 1.38 1.61
N LEU A 72 -15.99 0.99 2.62
CA LEU A 72 -15.66 -0.15 3.46
C LEU A 72 -15.68 -1.42 2.58
N PRO A 73 -14.63 -2.24 2.56
CA PRO A 73 -14.64 -3.49 1.82
C PRO A 73 -15.48 -4.56 2.54
N PHE A 74 -16.02 -5.51 1.78
CA PHE A 74 -16.58 -6.72 2.38
C PHE A 74 -15.49 -7.45 3.16
N THR A 75 -15.70 -7.67 4.46
CA THR A 75 -14.69 -8.29 5.31
C THR A 75 -15.33 -9.20 6.33
N VAL A 76 -14.99 -10.48 6.31
CA VAL A 76 -15.44 -11.47 7.30
C VAL A 76 -14.87 -11.16 8.69
N ALA A 77 -15.49 -11.71 9.72
CA ALA A 77 -14.98 -11.59 11.08
C ALA A 77 -13.55 -12.12 11.17
N GLY A 78 -12.67 -11.37 11.82
CA GLY A 78 -11.25 -11.66 11.97
C GLY A 78 -10.38 -11.25 10.75
N GLY A 79 -10.98 -10.82 9.64
CA GLY A 79 -10.28 -10.33 8.47
C GLY A 79 -9.65 -8.95 8.67
N GLU A 80 -8.61 -8.64 7.89
CA GLU A 80 -8.00 -7.30 7.87
C GLU A 80 -8.81 -6.37 6.97
N VAL A 81 -9.07 -5.18 7.47
CA VAL A 81 -9.75 -4.09 6.78
C VAL A 81 -8.73 -3.03 6.42
N VAL A 82 -8.67 -2.65 5.14
CA VAL A 82 -7.84 -1.54 4.64
C VAL A 82 -8.75 -0.55 3.94
N VAL A 83 -8.85 0.65 4.49
CA VAL A 83 -9.78 1.69 4.03
C VAL A 83 -9.00 2.93 3.61
N PRO A 84 -8.83 3.17 2.29
CA PRO A 84 -8.32 4.43 1.80
C PRO A 84 -9.39 5.51 1.95
N TYR A 85 -9.03 6.69 2.52
CA TYR A 85 -10.02 7.72 2.82
C TYR A 85 -9.64 9.14 2.37
N ALA A 86 -8.37 9.44 2.16
CA ALA A 86 -7.92 10.76 1.73
C ALA A 86 -6.60 10.67 0.95
N VAL A 87 -6.34 11.67 0.10
CA VAL A 87 -5.05 11.85 -0.56
C VAL A 87 -4.19 12.76 0.30
N GLU A 88 -2.95 12.33 0.61
CA GLU A 88 -2.00 13.14 1.36
C GLU A 88 -1.21 14.07 0.41
N LEU A 89 -1.70 15.27 0.24
CA LEU A 89 -1.11 16.27 -0.67
C LEU A 89 0.21 16.87 -0.14
N GLY A 90 0.46 16.76 1.15
CA GLY A 90 1.69 17.24 1.78
C GLY A 90 2.91 16.39 1.43
N VAL A 91 2.69 15.18 0.91
CA VAL A 91 3.76 14.28 0.45
C VAL A 91 3.67 14.10 -1.06
N LYS A 92 4.74 14.46 -1.75
CA LYS A 92 4.85 14.27 -3.21
C LYS A 92 5.86 13.18 -3.50
N ILE A 93 5.51 12.28 -4.40
CA ILE A 93 6.34 11.15 -4.81
C ILE A 93 6.54 11.19 -6.32
N ARG A 94 7.79 11.03 -6.73
CA ARG A 94 8.18 10.85 -8.11
C ARG A 94 8.78 9.47 -8.27
N GLU A 95 8.33 8.75 -9.28
CA GLU A 95 8.80 7.42 -9.63
C GLU A 95 9.59 7.48 -10.92
N GLU A 96 10.79 6.92 -10.92
CA GLU A 96 11.62 6.70 -12.09
C GLU A 96 11.80 5.20 -12.32
N VAL A 97 11.71 4.78 -13.57
CA VAL A 97 11.76 3.36 -13.96
C VAL A 97 12.83 3.18 -15.02
N GLY A 98 13.64 2.17 -14.87
CA GLY A 98 14.62 1.80 -15.87
C GLY A 98 14.75 0.29 -16.03
N SER A 99 15.43 -0.09 -17.12
CA SER A 99 15.75 -1.49 -17.39
C SER A 99 17.06 -1.58 -18.17
N GLY A 100 17.72 -2.71 -18.01
CA GLY A 100 18.97 -3.01 -18.70
C GLY A 100 19.24 -4.49 -18.77
N ARG A 101 20.35 -4.88 -19.38
CA ARG A 101 20.89 -6.24 -19.35
C ARG A 101 22.24 -6.23 -18.71
N GLU A 102 22.51 -7.22 -17.89
CA GLU A 102 23.80 -7.42 -17.27
C GLU A 102 24.30 -8.84 -17.54
N ILE A 103 25.58 -8.94 -17.89
CA ILE A 103 26.25 -10.24 -18.01
C ILE A 103 26.67 -10.64 -16.60
N ARG A 104 26.08 -11.70 -16.06
CA ARG A 104 26.36 -12.23 -14.73
C ARG A 104 27.28 -13.44 -14.75
N GLY A 105 27.37 -14.14 -15.87
CA GLY A 105 28.23 -15.31 -16.00
C GLY A 105 28.81 -15.51 -17.39
N LEU A 106 30.03 -16.04 -17.43
CA LEU A 106 30.68 -16.49 -18.65
C LEU A 106 31.17 -17.92 -18.39
N HIS A 107 30.63 -18.88 -19.12
CA HIS A 107 30.98 -20.27 -18.98
C HIS A 107 31.59 -20.79 -20.29
N ILE A 108 32.84 -21.27 -20.22
CA ILE A 108 33.51 -21.87 -21.38
C ILE A 108 33.34 -23.40 -21.27
N ARG A 109 32.69 -24.00 -22.26
CA ARG A 109 32.55 -25.44 -22.41
C ARG A 109 33.07 -25.90 -23.77
N GLN A 110 34.18 -26.62 -23.75
CA GLN A 110 34.85 -27.16 -24.96
C GLN A 110 35.04 -26.08 -26.05
N TYR A 111 34.06 -25.93 -26.97
CA TYR A 111 34.12 -25.02 -28.09
C TYR A 111 33.05 -23.93 -28.02
N TYR A 112 32.31 -23.79 -26.90
CA TYR A 112 31.22 -22.86 -26.75
C TYR A 112 31.50 -21.91 -25.58
N LEU A 113 31.20 -20.62 -25.83
CA LEU A 113 31.08 -19.61 -24.78
C LEU A 113 29.59 -19.44 -24.46
N LEU A 114 29.19 -19.82 -23.26
CA LEU A 114 27.86 -19.54 -22.76
C LEU A 114 27.90 -18.22 -21.98
N ILE A 115 27.06 -17.28 -22.38
CA ILE A 115 26.90 -16.01 -21.70
C ILE A 115 25.60 -16.07 -20.92
N GLU A 116 25.68 -15.89 -19.63
CA GLU A 116 24.52 -15.74 -18.78
C GLU A 116 24.15 -14.27 -18.68
N GLU A 117 23.05 -13.90 -19.31
CA GLU A 117 22.52 -12.52 -19.30
C GLU A 117 21.28 -12.46 -18.40
N TRP A 118 21.21 -11.40 -17.63
CA TRP A 118 20.08 -11.12 -16.76
C TRP A 118 19.42 -9.81 -17.20
N ASP A 119 18.09 -9.82 -17.35
CA ASP A 119 17.32 -8.61 -17.52
C ASP A 119 17.14 -7.95 -16.15
N VAL A 120 17.66 -6.74 -16.01
CA VAL A 120 17.57 -5.94 -14.80
C VAL A 120 16.50 -4.89 -14.97
N ARG A 121 15.63 -4.75 -14.00
CA ARG A 121 14.70 -3.63 -13.90
C ARG A 121 14.90 -2.93 -12.58
N TRP A 122 14.79 -1.62 -12.59
CA TRP A 122 14.89 -0.84 -11.36
C TRP A 122 13.81 0.22 -11.30
N ARG A 123 13.44 0.57 -10.07
CA ARG A 123 12.56 1.69 -9.77
C ARG A 123 13.20 2.52 -8.68
N GLU A 124 13.12 3.82 -8.85
CA GLU A 124 13.54 4.79 -7.85
C GLU A 124 12.36 5.66 -7.47
N TYR A 125 12.18 5.85 -6.18
CA TYR A 125 11.14 6.68 -5.61
C TYR A 125 11.79 7.85 -4.89
N GLN A 126 11.47 9.06 -5.33
CA GLN A 126 11.89 10.31 -4.68
C GLN A 126 10.68 10.85 -3.92
N LEU A 127 10.78 10.91 -2.59
CA LEU A 127 9.72 11.36 -1.71
C LEU A 127 10.06 12.73 -1.16
N ASN A 128 9.15 13.67 -1.27
CA ASN A 128 9.27 15.02 -0.71
C ASN A 128 8.10 15.26 0.25
N ASN A 129 8.41 15.55 1.51
CA ASN A 129 7.45 15.87 2.55
C ASN A 129 7.48 17.38 2.85
N SER A 130 6.44 18.09 2.46
CA SER A 130 6.27 19.53 2.77
C SER A 130 5.63 19.80 4.12
N ALA A 131 5.13 18.77 4.82
CA ALA A 131 4.52 18.91 6.13
C ALA A 131 5.54 19.18 7.23
N GLY A 132 5.10 19.80 8.30
CA GLY A 132 5.92 20.12 9.48
C GLY A 132 6.21 18.94 10.41
N GLN A 133 5.78 17.73 10.06
CA GLN A 133 5.98 16.51 10.83
C GLN A 133 6.59 15.42 9.95
N PRO A 134 7.42 14.53 10.50
CA PRO A 134 7.92 13.38 9.76
C PRO A 134 6.75 12.43 9.44
N VAL A 135 6.84 11.72 8.33
CA VAL A 135 5.84 10.75 7.88
C VAL A 135 6.51 9.46 7.45
N THR A 136 5.81 8.37 7.63
CA THR A 136 6.20 7.06 7.12
C THR A 136 5.29 6.69 5.96
N VAL A 137 5.87 6.37 4.81
CA VAL A 137 5.14 5.98 3.59
C VAL A 137 5.41 4.51 3.30
N LEU A 138 4.35 3.75 3.08
CA LEU A 138 4.41 2.39 2.55
C LEU A 138 4.35 2.47 1.02
N ILE A 139 5.42 2.10 0.36
CA ILE A 139 5.48 1.99 -1.10
C ILE A 139 5.03 0.59 -1.49
N GLU A 140 3.91 0.50 -2.20
CA GLU A 140 3.36 -0.74 -2.72
C GLU A 140 3.89 -0.98 -4.14
N HIS A 141 4.71 -2.01 -4.30
CA HIS A 141 5.29 -2.41 -5.56
C HIS A 141 4.68 -3.72 -6.06
N PRO A 142 4.23 -3.81 -7.32
CA PRO A 142 3.67 -5.05 -7.85
C PRO A 142 4.72 -6.16 -7.90
N ARG A 143 4.36 -7.33 -7.41
CA ARG A 143 5.18 -8.53 -7.45
C ARG A 143 4.95 -9.27 -8.77
N SER A 144 6.03 -9.71 -9.38
CA SER A 144 5.99 -10.63 -10.52
C SER A 144 6.72 -11.92 -10.14
N ALA A 145 6.16 -13.07 -10.50
CA ALA A 145 6.80 -14.36 -10.27
C ALA A 145 8.06 -14.57 -11.13
N LEU A 146 8.28 -13.71 -12.13
CA LEU A 146 9.44 -13.76 -13.02
C LEU A 146 10.65 -12.98 -12.50
N PHE A 147 10.46 -12.15 -11.44
CA PHE A 147 11.51 -11.28 -10.93
C PHE A 147 11.80 -11.57 -9.47
N GLU A 148 13.07 -11.55 -9.13
CA GLU A 148 13.55 -11.58 -7.75
C GLU A 148 14.04 -10.19 -7.34
N LEU A 149 13.84 -9.86 -6.06
CA LEU A 149 14.39 -8.64 -5.47
C LEU A 149 15.88 -8.82 -5.21
N VAL A 150 16.68 -7.90 -5.73
CA VAL A 150 18.13 -7.87 -5.50
C VAL A 150 18.57 -6.44 -5.17
N GLU A 151 19.67 -6.34 -4.43
CA GLU A 151 20.30 -5.06 -4.09
C GLU A 151 19.35 -4.04 -3.45
N THR A 152 18.32 -4.54 -2.76
CA THR A 152 17.34 -3.72 -2.03
C THR A 152 17.16 -4.23 -0.59
N SER A 153 16.62 -3.39 0.27
CA SER A 153 16.27 -3.83 1.62
C SER A 153 15.05 -4.76 1.60
N GLU A 154 14.95 -5.60 2.62
CA GLU A 154 13.79 -6.49 2.78
C GLU A 154 12.47 -5.70 2.82
N PRO A 155 11.44 -6.13 2.07
CA PRO A 155 10.13 -5.55 2.18
C PRO A 155 9.54 -5.82 3.56
N LYS A 156 8.89 -4.83 4.14
CA LYS A 156 8.22 -4.95 5.44
C LYS A 156 7.02 -5.91 5.40
N GLU A 157 6.31 -5.89 4.28
CA GLU A 157 5.16 -6.77 4.05
C GLU A 157 5.28 -7.41 2.67
N ARG A 158 4.91 -8.70 2.59
CA ARG A 158 4.88 -9.46 1.35
C ARG A 158 3.49 -10.07 1.19
N SER A 159 2.88 -9.84 0.04
CA SER A 159 1.67 -10.54 -0.39
C SER A 159 1.93 -11.26 -1.71
N ASP A 160 0.94 -11.99 -2.19
CA ASP A 160 1.05 -12.68 -3.48
C ASP A 160 1.17 -11.71 -4.66
N GLU A 161 0.61 -10.50 -4.51
CA GLU A 161 0.54 -9.50 -5.58
C GLU A 161 1.53 -8.35 -5.40
N HIS A 162 1.97 -8.05 -4.17
CA HIS A 162 2.74 -6.85 -3.87
C HIS A 162 3.82 -7.06 -2.81
N TRP A 163 4.90 -6.32 -2.95
CA TRP A 163 5.85 -6.00 -1.89
C TRP A 163 5.55 -4.62 -1.35
N ARG A 164 5.64 -4.44 -0.02
CA ARG A 164 5.51 -3.13 0.61
C ARG A 164 6.76 -2.78 1.36
N PHE A 165 7.30 -1.63 1.01
CA PHE A 165 8.50 -1.07 1.62
C PHE A 165 8.13 0.15 2.44
N GLU A 166 8.71 0.23 3.63
CA GLU A 166 8.52 1.38 4.50
C GLU A 166 9.66 2.39 4.30
N VAL A 167 9.29 3.65 4.11
CA VAL A 167 10.22 4.77 3.93
C VAL A 167 9.83 5.89 4.88
N ASP A 168 10.75 6.26 5.76
CA ASP A 168 10.58 7.38 6.67
C ASP A 168 11.08 8.66 6.00
N VAL A 169 10.20 9.65 5.91
CA VAL A 169 10.50 10.94 5.29
C VAL A 169 10.50 12.02 6.36
N PRO A 170 11.61 12.74 6.56
CA PRO A 170 11.69 13.77 7.58
C PRO A 170 10.73 14.92 7.32
N ALA A 171 10.43 15.69 8.35
CA ALA A 171 9.62 16.91 8.26
C ALA A 171 10.30 17.92 7.33
N ARG A 172 9.56 18.45 6.35
CA ARG A 172 10.08 19.40 5.35
C ARG A 172 11.35 18.90 4.65
N GLY A 173 11.42 17.61 4.39
CA GLY A 173 12.59 16.92 3.88
C GLY A 173 12.30 16.02 2.69
N GLU A 174 13.38 15.45 2.19
CA GLU A 174 13.36 14.56 1.05
C GLU A 174 14.01 13.23 1.42
N GLU A 175 13.54 12.16 0.81
CA GLU A 175 14.12 10.83 0.91
C GLU A 175 14.07 10.16 -0.46
N THR A 176 15.09 9.37 -0.77
CA THR A 176 15.17 8.60 -2.02
C THR A 176 15.33 7.13 -1.71
N ARG A 177 14.52 6.31 -2.40
CA ARG A 177 14.61 4.87 -2.32
C ARG A 177 14.70 4.26 -3.72
N GLY A 178 15.72 3.45 -3.95
CA GLY A 178 15.85 2.62 -5.15
C GLY A 178 15.59 1.14 -4.84
N ASP A 179 14.83 0.48 -5.69
CA ASP A 179 14.57 -0.96 -5.64
C ASP A 179 14.94 -1.60 -6.98
N PHE A 180 15.73 -2.67 -6.92
CA PHE A 180 16.21 -3.39 -8.10
C PHE A 180 15.55 -4.76 -8.20
N PHE A 181 15.20 -5.15 -9.41
CA PHE A 181 14.54 -6.41 -9.72
C PHE A 181 15.32 -7.11 -10.82
N LEU A 182 15.60 -8.39 -10.62
CA LEU A 182 16.28 -9.22 -11.62
C LEU A 182 15.32 -10.31 -12.13
N ASP A 183 15.29 -10.46 -13.44
CA ASP A 183 14.76 -11.63 -14.11
C ASP A 183 15.95 -12.47 -14.58
N ALA A 184 16.05 -13.69 -14.09
CA ALA A 184 17.05 -14.65 -14.54
C ALA A 184 16.53 -15.34 -15.80
N THR A 185 16.69 -14.72 -16.96
CA THR A 185 16.45 -15.39 -18.24
C THR A 185 17.76 -16.04 -18.69
N THR A 186 17.87 -17.35 -18.47
CA THR A 186 18.97 -18.14 -19.02
C THR A 186 18.67 -18.41 -20.49
N CYS A 187 19.43 -17.83 -21.40
CA CYS A 187 19.45 -18.22 -22.81
C CYS A 187 20.50 -19.30 -23.05
#